data_4ab8d9739a16872604dd4d85b6d46166
#
_entry.id   4ab8d9739a16872604dd4d85b6d46166
#
_cell.length_a   1.000
_cell.length_b   1.000
_cell.length_c   1.000
_cell.angle_alpha   90.00
_cell.angle_beta   90.00
_cell.angle_gamma   90.00
#
_symmetry.space_group_name_H-M   'P 1'
#
loop_
_entity.id
_entity.type
_entity.pdbx_description
1 polymer ?
#
loop_
_entity_poly.entity_id
_entity_poly.type
_entity_poly.pdbx_seq_one_letter_code
_entity_poly.pdbx_strand_id
1 'polypeptide(L)'
;MSKNLSVANKIFDQLEGGWQGEGRASYPTTASFDYREKLVFTRRNESTLAYDQRTEKRMEGSEEFVTSHWENGFISILENGDLELVNAQSGGRGEVLTGRIEVLDAMSRLHFTSKALMNDPRMVATARVFELEADQLRYEMEMSTTKVANLTRHLAITLERVRK
;
A
#
# COMPACT_ATOMS: atom_id res chain seq x y z
N MET A 1 -1.03 28.16 -3.81
CA MET A 1 -0.90 26.73 -3.50
C MET A 1 0.05 26.58 -2.32
N SER A 2 -0.33 25.87 -1.26
CA SER A 2 0.58 25.69 -0.12
C SER A 2 1.80 24.86 -0.54
N LYS A 3 2.96 25.06 0.12
CA LYS A 3 4.20 24.34 -0.17
C LYS A 3 3.99 22.81 -0.07
N ASN A 4 3.16 22.36 0.87
CA ASN A 4 2.83 20.95 1.08
C ASN A 4 2.05 20.33 -0.10
N LEU A 5 1.10 21.06 -0.68
CA LEU A 5 0.36 20.61 -1.86
C LEU A 5 1.28 20.42 -3.07
N SER A 6 2.25 21.33 -3.28
CA SER A 6 3.21 21.19 -4.37
C SER A 6 4.12 19.98 -4.22
N VAL A 7 4.54 19.66 -2.99
CA VAL A 7 5.35 18.46 -2.68
C VAL A 7 4.55 17.20 -2.93
N ALA A 8 3.32 17.12 -2.40
CA ALA A 8 2.45 15.96 -2.57
C ALA A 8 2.15 15.67 -4.05
N ASN A 9 1.91 16.73 -4.84
CA ASN A 9 1.69 16.60 -6.28
C ASN A 9 2.89 16.00 -7.02
N LYS A 10 4.11 16.45 -6.71
CA LYS A 10 5.34 15.88 -7.30
C LYS A 10 5.50 14.40 -6.97
N ILE A 11 5.17 14.01 -5.74
CA ILE A 11 5.26 12.61 -5.33
C ILE A 11 4.20 11.77 -6.07
N PHE A 12 3.00 12.30 -6.27
CA PHE A 12 1.98 11.63 -7.07
C PHE A 12 2.40 11.45 -8.53
N ASP A 13 3.05 12.44 -9.13
CA ASP A 13 3.62 12.32 -10.48
C ASP A 13 4.71 11.25 -10.54
N GLN A 14 5.52 11.12 -9.48
CA GLN A 14 6.53 10.07 -9.37
C GLN A 14 5.93 8.69 -9.10
N LEU A 15 4.81 8.57 -8.39
CA LEU A 15 4.13 7.30 -8.17
C LEU A 15 3.40 6.79 -9.40
N GLU A 16 2.90 7.66 -10.27
CA GLU A 16 2.12 7.29 -11.44
C GLU A 16 2.85 6.28 -12.32
N GLY A 17 2.14 5.23 -12.71
CA GLY A 17 2.63 4.13 -13.56
C GLY A 17 2.53 2.76 -12.90
N GLY A 18 3.22 1.79 -13.50
CA GLY A 18 3.23 0.41 -13.06
C GLY A 18 4.46 0.07 -12.22
N TRP A 19 4.25 -0.76 -11.22
CA TRP A 19 5.26 -1.27 -10.31
C TRP A 19 5.07 -2.77 -10.15
N GLN A 20 6.16 -3.53 -10.04
CA GLN A 20 6.10 -4.98 -9.82
C GLN A 20 7.28 -5.48 -9.01
N GLY A 21 7.08 -6.57 -8.28
CA GLY A 21 8.15 -7.20 -7.50
C GLY A 21 7.70 -8.48 -6.83
N GLU A 22 8.65 -9.10 -6.13
CA GLU A 22 8.43 -10.29 -5.31
C GLU A 22 8.81 -9.99 -3.87
N GLY A 23 8.10 -10.60 -2.94
CA GLY A 23 8.30 -10.42 -1.51
C GLY A 23 7.93 -11.67 -0.72
N ARG A 24 8.03 -11.54 0.61
CA ARG A 24 7.65 -12.61 1.53
C ARG A 24 6.61 -12.08 2.52
N ALA A 25 5.52 -12.81 2.64
CA ALA A 25 4.49 -12.57 3.63
C ALA A 25 4.73 -13.42 4.87
N SER A 26 4.57 -12.82 6.04
CA SER A 26 4.72 -13.51 7.33
C SER A 26 3.55 -13.13 8.25
N TYR A 27 2.78 -14.11 8.66
CA TYR A 27 1.65 -13.93 9.56
C TYR A 27 1.88 -14.71 10.84
N PRO A 28 1.59 -14.15 12.02
CA PRO A 28 1.77 -14.86 13.29
C PRO A 28 0.97 -16.17 13.43
N THR A 29 -0.09 -16.30 12.64
CA THR A 29 -1.06 -17.41 12.75
C THR A 29 -1.10 -18.35 11.55
N THR A 30 -0.29 -18.09 10.51
CA THR A 30 -0.25 -18.91 9.28
C THR A 30 1.18 -19.10 8.80
N ALA A 31 1.43 -20.13 7.98
CA ALA A 31 2.71 -20.33 7.34
C ALA A 31 3.09 -19.15 6.45
N SER A 32 4.36 -18.77 6.48
CA SER A 32 4.92 -17.78 5.56
C SER A 32 4.88 -18.29 4.13
N PHE A 33 4.73 -17.39 3.16
CA PHE A 33 4.72 -17.73 1.76
C PHE A 33 5.40 -16.63 0.92
N ASP A 34 5.88 -17.01 -0.24
CA ASP A 34 6.36 -16.05 -1.23
C ASP A 34 5.19 -15.46 -1.99
N TYR A 35 5.28 -14.19 -2.36
CA TYR A 35 4.26 -13.54 -3.17
C TYR A 35 4.89 -12.60 -4.19
N ARG A 36 4.18 -12.36 -5.26
CA ARG A 36 4.49 -11.34 -6.24
C ARG A 36 3.36 -10.35 -6.35
N GLU A 37 3.70 -9.11 -6.60
CA GLU A 37 2.74 -8.02 -6.63
C GLU A 37 2.90 -7.18 -7.87
N LYS A 38 1.76 -6.74 -8.40
CA LYS A 38 1.64 -5.70 -9.40
C LYS A 38 0.79 -4.58 -8.81
N LEU A 39 1.33 -3.37 -8.85
CA LEU A 39 0.67 -2.18 -8.34
C LEU A 39 0.69 -1.13 -9.46
N VAL A 40 -0.47 -0.58 -9.81
CA VAL A 40 -0.60 0.43 -10.84
C VAL A 40 -1.25 1.66 -10.25
N PHE A 41 -0.58 2.79 -10.34
CA PHE A 41 -1.15 4.09 -9.99
C PHE A 41 -1.54 4.85 -11.25
N THR A 42 -2.72 5.44 -11.24
CA THR A 42 -3.24 6.25 -12.34
C THR A 42 -3.72 7.60 -11.83
N ARG A 43 -3.17 8.67 -12.34
CA ARG A 43 -3.60 10.03 -12.01
C ARG A 43 -5.04 10.26 -12.48
N ARG A 44 -5.92 10.74 -11.61
CA ARG A 44 -7.31 11.09 -11.93
C ARG A 44 -7.53 12.57 -12.08
N ASN A 45 -6.89 13.34 -11.21
CA ASN A 45 -6.86 14.80 -11.21
C ASN A 45 -5.64 15.30 -10.40
N GLU A 46 -5.53 16.59 -10.17
CA GLU A 46 -4.39 17.19 -9.46
C GLU A 46 -4.19 16.67 -8.03
N SER A 47 -5.24 16.17 -7.37
CA SER A 47 -5.19 15.75 -5.98
C SER A 47 -5.49 14.26 -5.74
N THR A 48 -5.69 13.45 -6.81
CA THR A 48 -6.15 12.06 -6.64
C THR A 48 -5.43 11.09 -7.55
N LEU A 49 -4.86 10.04 -6.95
CA LEU A 49 -4.42 8.81 -7.61
C LEU A 49 -5.45 7.70 -7.39
N ALA A 50 -5.84 7.00 -8.46
CA ALA A 50 -6.43 5.67 -8.32
C ALA A 50 -5.32 4.63 -8.32
N TYR A 51 -5.50 3.51 -7.63
CA TYR A 51 -4.59 2.39 -7.70
C TYR A 51 -5.31 1.05 -7.85
N ASP A 52 -4.62 0.11 -8.50
CA ASP A 52 -5.00 -1.30 -8.61
C ASP A 52 -3.82 -2.13 -8.12
N GLN A 53 -4.03 -2.98 -7.13
CA GLN A 53 -3.03 -3.86 -6.55
C GLN A 53 -3.47 -5.30 -6.73
N ARG A 54 -2.61 -6.14 -7.27
CA ARG A 54 -2.83 -7.57 -7.46
C ARG A 54 -1.68 -8.36 -6.88
N THR A 55 -2.01 -9.31 -6.02
CA THR A 55 -1.04 -10.18 -5.37
C THR A 55 -1.33 -11.63 -5.73
N GLU A 56 -0.30 -12.34 -6.09
CA GLU A 56 -0.31 -13.79 -6.26
C GLU A 56 0.64 -14.41 -5.23
N LYS A 57 0.31 -15.56 -4.69
CA LYS A 57 1.11 -16.27 -3.70
C LYS A 57 1.56 -17.63 -4.19
N ARG A 58 2.71 -18.07 -3.69
CA ARG A 58 3.26 -19.40 -3.89
C ARG A 58 3.49 -20.05 -2.53
N MET A 59 2.81 -21.17 -2.32
CA MET A 59 2.99 -21.95 -1.08
C MET A 59 4.32 -22.70 -1.13
N GLU A 60 4.89 -22.96 0.03
CA GLU A 60 6.10 -23.78 0.15
C GLU A 60 5.90 -25.15 -0.51
N GLY A 61 6.86 -25.56 -1.35
CA GLY A 61 6.79 -26.81 -2.13
C GLY A 61 5.98 -26.73 -3.42
N SER A 62 5.41 -25.58 -3.77
CA SER A 62 4.72 -25.36 -5.06
C SER A 62 5.58 -24.46 -5.97
N GLU A 63 5.58 -24.75 -7.26
CA GLU A 63 6.17 -23.85 -8.27
C GLU A 63 5.16 -22.85 -8.84
N GLU A 64 3.86 -23.05 -8.59
CA GLU A 64 2.78 -22.27 -9.15
C GLU A 64 2.39 -21.09 -8.25
N PHE A 65 2.28 -19.90 -8.85
CA PHE A 65 1.66 -18.73 -8.23
C PHE A 65 0.15 -18.73 -8.49
N VAL A 66 -0.63 -18.53 -7.43
CA VAL A 66 -2.09 -18.44 -7.52
C VAL A 66 -2.56 -17.07 -7.03
N THR A 67 -3.61 -16.52 -7.63
CA THR A 67 -4.21 -15.25 -7.20
C THR A 67 -4.59 -15.33 -5.72
N SER A 68 -4.14 -14.35 -4.95
CA SER A 68 -4.33 -14.29 -3.51
C SER A 68 -5.16 -13.10 -3.06
N HIS A 69 -4.87 -11.92 -3.59
CA HIS A 69 -5.46 -10.68 -3.14
C HIS A 69 -5.58 -9.68 -4.28
N TRP A 70 -6.68 -8.96 -4.29
CA TRP A 70 -6.91 -7.85 -5.21
C TRP A 70 -7.51 -6.69 -4.41
N GLU A 71 -6.95 -5.51 -4.61
CA GLU A 71 -7.37 -4.30 -3.94
C GLU A 71 -7.41 -3.14 -4.94
N ASN A 72 -8.45 -2.32 -4.85
CA ASN A 72 -8.58 -1.08 -5.59
C ASN A 72 -8.88 0.07 -4.65
N GLY A 73 -8.38 1.24 -4.96
CA GLY A 73 -8.61 2.39 -4.11
C GLY A 73 -8.18 3.71 -4.72
N PHE A 74 -8.30 4.73 -3.87
CA PHE A 74 -7.90 6.09 -4.17
C PHE A 74 -7.01 6.63 -3.06
N ILE A 75 -5.97 7.36 -3.45
CA ILE A 75 -5.18 8.20 -2.55
C ILE A 75 -5.45 9.65 -2.92
N SER A 76 -5.94 10.44 -1.97
CA SER A 76 -6.28 11.84 -2.17
C SER A 76 -5.43 12.75 -1.30
N ILE A 77 -5.01 13.89 -1.86
CA ILE A 77 -4.36 14.98 -1.14
C ILE A 77 -5.46 15.88 -0.57
N LEU A 78 -5.48 16.06 0.74
CA LEU A 78 -6.42 16.93 1.44
C LEU A 78 -5.96 18.40 1.38
N GLU A 79 -6.86 19.34 1.70
CA GLU A 79 -6.57 20.79 1.65
C GLU A 79 -5.38 21.20 2.55
N ASN A 80 -5.18 20.52 3.67
CA ASN A 80 -4.07 20.74 4.61
C ASN A 80 -2.74 20.09 4.15
N GLY A 81 -2.76 19.31 3.06
CA GLY A 81 -1.61 18.57 2.52
C GLY A 81 -1.43 17.17 3.08
N ASP A 82 -2.29 16.73 4.02
CA ASP A 82 -2.35 15.35 4.45
C ASP A 82 -2.96 14.46 3.36
N LEU A 83 -2.88 13.15 3.56
CA LEU A 83 -3.41 12.16 2.64
C LEU A 83 -4.60 11.42 3.24
N GLU A 84 -5.50 10.99 2.38
CA GLU A 84 -6.52 9.99 2.68
C GLU A 84 -6.40 8.85 1.67
N LEU A 85 -6.44 7.61 2.15
CA LEU A 85 -6.50 6.42 1.32
C LEU A 85 -7.81 5.68 1.63
N VAL A 86 -8.58 5.39 0.57
CA VAL A 86 -9.82 4.61 0.67
C VAL A 86 -9.71 3.42 -0.27
N ASN A 87 -9.98 2.21 0.23
CA ASN A 87 -9.89 1.01 -0.59
C ASN A 87 -11.03 0.01 -0.37
N ALA A 88 -11.15 -0.89 -1.36
CA ALA A 88 -11.95 -2.10 -1.29
C ALA A 88 -11.10 -3.30 -1.72
N GLN A 89 -11.22 -4.41 -0.99
CA GLN A 89 -10.41 -5.60 -1.14
C GLN A 89 -11.26 -6.80 -1.57
N SER A 90 -10.67 -7.71 -2.35
CA SER A 90 -11.35 -8.92 -2.87
C SER A 90 -11.91 -9.83 -1.78
N GLY A 91 -11.38 -9.77 -0.56
CA GLY A 91 -11.93 -10.47 0.62
C GLY A 91 -13.15 -9.79 1.24
N GLY A 92 -13.68 -8.71 0.64
CA GLY A 92 -14.86 -7.97 1.13
C GLY A 92 -14.55 -6.92 2.18
N ARG A 93 -13.28 -6.76 2.61
CA ARG A 93 -12.86 -5.71 3.53
C ARG A 93 -12.73 -4.37 2.79
N GLY A 94 -13.05 -3.29 3.48
CA GLY A 94 -12.73 -1.92 3.07
C GLY A 94 -12.00 -1.17 4.17
N GLU A 95 -11.22 -0.18 3.78
CA GLU A 95 -10.44 0.64 4.71
C GLU A 95 -10.51 2.11 4.33
N VAL A 96 -10.55 2.97 5.34
CA VAL A 96 -10.23 4.39 5.23
C VAL A 96 -9.03 4.66 6.13
N LEU A 97 -7.96 5.17 5.53
CA LEU A 97 -6.73 5.50 6.25
C LEU A 97 -6.41 6.99 6.07
N THR A 98 -5.91 7.60 7.13
CA THR A 98 -5.30 8.95 7.07
C THR A 98 -3.81 8.81 6.93
N GLY A 99 -3.19 9.71 6.18
CA GLY A 99 -1.77 9.63 5.90
C GLY A 99 -1.07 10.97 5.86
N ARG A 100 0.24 10.91 5.91
CA ARG A 100 1.14 12.05 5.79
C ARG A 100 2.32 11.72 4.88
N ILE A 101 2.92 12.76 4.35
CA ILE A 101 4.15 12.69 3.55
C ILE A 101 5.33 13.18 4.40
N GLU A 102 6.42 12.44 4.34
CA GLU A 102 7.72 12.82 4.85
C GLU A 102 8.73 12.77 3.70
N VAL A 103 9.51 13.84 3.53
CA VAL A 103 10.57 13.90 2.51
C VAL A 103 11.91 13.84 3.23
N LEU A 104 12.71 12.82 2.92
CA LEU A 104 13.99 12.49 3.53
C LEU A 104 15.05 12.43 2.42
N ASP A 105 15.75 13.53 2.18
CA ASP A 105 16.75 13.65 1.11
C ASP A 105 16.18 13.24 -0.26
N ALA A 106 16.63 12.09 -0.80
CA ALA A 106 16.20 11.55 -2.08
C ALA A 106 14.94 10.66 -2.01
N MET A 107 14.49 10.30 -0.79
CA MET A 107 13.37 9.39 -0.55
C MET A 107 12.13 10.18 -0.09
N SER A 108 10.97 9.74 -0.56
CA SER A 108 9.67 10.19 -0.07
C SER A 108 8.96 9.03 0.62
N ARG A 109 8.47 9.26 1.83
CA ARG A 109 7.71 8.28 2.60
C ARG A 109 6.27 8.74 2.76
N LEU A 110 5.32 7.88 2.39
CA LEU A 110 3.90 8.05 2.64
C LEU A 110 3.51 7.06 3.73
N HIS A 111 3.08 7.57 4.87
CA HIS A 111 2.68 6.75 6.01
C HIS A 111 1.18 6.89 6.23
N PHE A 112 0.46 5.77 6.30
CA PHE A 112 -0.98 5.70 6.51
C PHE A 112 -1.33 4.89 7.74
N THR A 113 -2.36 5.32 8.48
CA THR A 113 -2.96 4.58 9.60
C THR A 113 -4.47 4.50 9.43
N SER A 114 -5.06 3.36 9.77
CA SER A 114 -6.50 3.15 9.62
C SER A 114 -7.30 4.09 10.51
N LYS A 115 -8.32 4.72 9.91
CA LYS A 115 -9.36 5.51 10.57
C LYS A 115 -10.65 4.73 10.70
N ALA A 116 -10.95 3.90 9.70
CA ALA A 116 -12.11 3.02 9.69
C ALA A 116 -11.76 1.72 8.97
N LEU A 117 -12.27 0.62 9.50
CA LEU A 117 -12.17 -0.72 8.95
C LEU A 117 -13.58 -1.28 8.80
N MET A 118 -13.90 -1.83 7.64
CA MET A 118 -15.22 -2.31 7.30
C MET A 118 -15.21 -3.80 6.95
N ASN A 119 -16.27 -4.50 7.36
CA ASN A 119 -16.56 -5.88 7.00
C ASN A 119 -15.54 -6.94 7.49
N ASP A 120 -14.67 -6.61 8.43
CA ASP A 120 -13.81 -7.61 9.08
C ASP A 120 -13.70 -7.31 10.59
N PRO A 121 -14.59 -7.91 11.42
CA PRO A 121 -14.59 -7.65 12.87
C PRO A 121 -13.36 -8.16 13.61
N ARG A 122 -12.49 -8.94 12.94
CA ARG A 122 -11.22 -9.39 13.53
C ARG A 122 -10.14 -8.32 13.47
N MET A 123 -10.27 -7.36 12.54
CA MET A 123 -9.29 -6.30 12.35
C MET A 123 -9.51 -5.18 13.36
N VAL A 124 -8.44 -4.75 14.01
CA VAL A 124 -8.43 -3.65 14.99
C VAL A 124 -7.77 -2.41 14.41
N ALA A 125 -6.63 -2.57 13.76
CA ALA A 125 -5.91 -1.47 13.11
C ALA A 125 -5.05 -1.99 11.95
N THR A 126 -4.79 -1.10 10.98
CA THR A 126 -3.80 -1.30 9.91
C THR A 126 -2.93 -0.07 9.77
N ALA A 127 -1.69 -0.27 9.36
CA ALA A 127 -0.78 0.79 8.94
C ALA A 127 -0.09 0.37 7.64
N ARG A 128 0.20 1.35 6.79
CA ARG A 128 0.88 1.15 5.50
C ARG A 128 1.94 2.20 5.32
N VAL A 129 3.08 1.79 4.79
CA VAL A 129 4.19 2.68 4.45
C VAL A 129 4.59 2.43 3.01
N PHE A 130 4.65 3.49 2.22
CA PHE A 130 5.27 3.50 0.91
C PHE A 130 6.52 4.37 0.98
N GLU A 131 7.66 3.83 0.60
CA GLU A 131 8.92 4.54 0.46
C GLU A 131 9.31 4.57 -1.01
N LEU A 132 9.34 5.77 -1.59
CA LEU A 132 9.65 6.01 -2.99
C LEU A 132 11.03 6.61 -3.12
N GLU A 133 11.92 5.93 -3.82
CA GLU A 133 13.25 6.41 -4.16
C GLU A 133 13.56 6.05 -5.62
N ALA A 134 13.69 7.07 -6.48
CA ALA A 134 13.88 6.89 -7.92
C ALA A 134 12.86 5.91 -8.54
N ASP A 135 13.33 4.78 -9.11
CA ASP A 135 12.52 3.74 -9.74
C ASP A 135 12.20 2.56 -8.80
N GLN A 136 12.40 2.73 -7.50
CA GLN A 136 12.03 1.76 -6.46
C GLN A 136 10.89 2.26 -5.59
N LEU A 137 9.95 1.39 -5.30
CA LEU A 137 8.85 1.60 -4.37
C LEU A 137 8.84 0.48 -3.35
N ARG A 138 9.21 0.79 -2.12
CA ARG A 138 9.11 -0.14 -1.01
C ARG A 138 7.74 -0.01 -0.36
N TYR A 139 7.09 -1.12 -0.12
CA TYR A 139 5.77 -1.17 0.52
C TYR A 139 5.80 -2.09 1.72
N GLU A 140 5.28 -1.59 2.84
CA GLU A 140 5.10 -2.38 4.06
C GLU A 140 3.66 -2.24 4.56
N MET A 141 3.12 -3.31 5.10
CA MET A 141 1.83 -3.33 5.77
C MET A 141 1.92 -4.00 7.14
N GLU A 142 1.38 -3.31 8.13
CA GLU A 142 1.21 -3.81 9.48
C GLU A 142 -0.27 -3.99 9.80
N MET A 143 -0.60 -4.98 10.60
CA MET A 143 -1.96 -5.25 11.05
C MET A 143 -1.98 -5.61 12.53
N SER A 144 -3.07 -5.22 13.20
CA SER A 144 -3.45 -5.66 14.53
C SER A 144 -4.84 -6.29 14.45
N THR A 145 -5.05 -7.35 15.19
CA THR A 145 -6.30 -8.11 15.19
C THR A 145 -6.75 -8.36 16.63
N THR A 146 -7.98 -8.86 16.79
CA THR A 146 -8.49 -9.28 18.10
C THR A 146 -7.65 -10.35 18.79
N LYS A 147 -6.83 -11.09 18.02
CA LYS A 147 -5.91 -12.12 18.53
C LYS A 147 -4.48 -11.62 18.72
N VAL A 148 -4.08 -10.60 17.96
CA VAL A 148 -2.73 -10.02 18.00
C VAL A 148 -2.88 -8.51 18.15
N ALA A 149 -2.83 -8.04 19.39
CA ALA A 149 -3.17 -6.67 19.76
C ALA A 149 -2.19 -5.61 19.24
N ASN A 150 -0.91 -5.96 19.08
CA ASN A 150 0.10 -5.03 18.57
C ASN A 150 0.07 -5.00 17.04
N LEU A 151 0.30 -3.83 16.45
CA LEU A 151 0.62 -3.71 15.03
C LEU A 151 1.85 -4.57 14.74
N THR A 152 1.70 -5.52 13.84
CA THR A 152 2.74 -6.47 13.47
C THR A 152 2.89 -6.45 11.96
N ARG A 153 4.14 -6.37 11.48
CA ARG A 153 4.43 -6.38 10.05
C ARG A 153 4.01 -7.72 9.43
N HIS A 154 3.17 -7.65 8.41
CA HIS A 154 2.64 -8.79 7.69
C HIS A 154 3.24 -8.91 6.29
N LEU A 155 3.43 -7.79 5.61
CA LEU A 155 3.94 -7.73 4.25
C LEU A 155 5.10 -6.74 4.19
N ALA A 156 6.13 -7.08 3.41
CA ALA A 156 7.19 -6.18 3.01
C ALA A 156 7.67 -6.58 1.61
N ILE A 157 7.70 -5.63 0.69
CA ILE A 157 8.10 -5.87 -0.68
C ILE A 157 8.84 -4.66 -1.23
N THR A 158 9.78 -4.90 -2.14
CA THR A 158 10.36 -3.88 -3.00
C THR A 158 9.86 -4.09 -4.42
N LEU A 159 9.25 -3.05 -4.97
CA LEU A 159 8.71 -3.02 -6.32
C LEU A 159 9.61 -2.16 -7.20
N GLU A 160 9.86 -2.62 -8.41
CA GLU A 160 10.57 -1.89 -9.44
C GLU A 160 9.58 -1.29 -10.43
N ARG A 161 9.90 -0.12 -10.94
CA ARG A 161 9.09 0.55 -11.97
C ARG A 161 9.04 -0.27 -13.25
N VAL A 162 7.86 -0.52 -13.76
CA VAL A 162 7.66 -1.14 -15.07
C VAL A 162 7.94 -0.10 -16.15
N ARG A 163 9.03 -0.28 -16.89
CA ARG A 163 9.33 0.55 -18.06
C ARG A 163 8.47 0.10 -19.23
N LYS A 164 7.87 1.09 -19.91
CA LYS A 164 7.10 0.85 -21.15
C LYS A 164 8.04 0.53 -22.29
#